data_178b0dc3f2a031e1a1573feba6630aae
#
_entry.id   178b0dc3f2a031e1a1573feba6630aae
#
_cell.length_a   1.000
_cell.length_b   1.000
_cell.length_c   1.000
_cell.angle_alpha   90.00
_cell.angle_beta   90.00
_cell.angle_gamma   90.00
#
_symmetry.space_group_name_H-M   'P 1'
#
loop_
_entity.id
_entity.type
_entity.pdbx_description
1 polymer ?
#
loop_
_entity_poly.entity_id
_entity_poly.type
_entity_poly.pdbx_seq_one_letter_code
_entity_poly.pdbx_strand_id
1 'polypeptide(L)'
;MKFAVALLPLALCALSTAGCTAGTSATNGASAATSLALTVTSSNGTHGFQVEQAKSAAEQEKGLMFRTDIPDNGGMLFWPYPPEGGAPKIANFWMKNTPSPLDIIFIRADGTIARIAENAVPYDETPIPSGEPVGAVLELKGGRAAALGINEGDKVTWTGK
;
A
#
# COMPACT_ATOMS: atom_id res chain seq x y z
N MET A 1 -39.84 9.57 -80.02
CA MET A 1 -38.65 9.59 -80.92
C MET A 1 -37.41 9.55 -80.09
N LYS A 2 -36.54 8.61 -80.44
CA LYS A 2 -35.10 8.40 -80.04
C LYS A 2 -34.82 7.81 -78.70
N PHE A 3 -34.33 6.57 -78.83
CA PHE A 3 -33.68 5.69 -77.88
C PHE A 3 -32.30 6.21 -77.44
N ALA A 4 -31.94 5.96 -76.27
CA ALA A 4 -30.50 5.92 -75.86
C ALA A 4 -30.31 4.82 -74.85
N VAL A 5 -29.53 3.86 -75.24
CA VAL A 5 -28.96 2.72 -74.46
C VAL A 5 -27.83 3.28 -73.62
N ALA A 6 -27.78 2.99 -72.33
CA ALA A 6 -26.62 3.25 -71.53
C ALA A 6 -26.12 1.99 -70.86
N LEU A 7 -24.87 1.67 -71.14
CA LEU A 7 -24.10 0.54 -70.63
C LEU A 7 -23.85 0.60 -69.14
N LEU A 8 -23.93 -0.57 -68.54
CA LEU A 8 -23.49 -0.86 -67.17
C LEU A 8 -21.96 -1.12 -67.15
N PRO A 9 -21.20 -0.56 -66.26
CA PRO A 9 -19.90 -1.13 -65.90
C PRO A 9 -19.97 -1.95 -64.61
N LEU A 10 -19.47 -3.14 -64.72
CA LEU A 10 -19.23 -4.12 -63.69
C LEU A 10 -18.17 -3.58 -62.73
N ALA A 11 -18.49 -3.31 -61.47
CA ALA A 11 -17.53 -2.93 -60.47
C ALA A 11 -17.13 -4.16 -59.62
N LEU A 12 -15.86 -4.47 -59.71
CA LEU A 12 -15.17 -5.56 -59.05
C LEU A 12 -15.08 -5.26 -57.51
N CYS A 13 -15.75 -6.06 -56.68
CA CYS A 13 -15.61 -6.02 -55.23
C CYS A 13 -14.25 -6.62 -54.83
N ALA A 14 -13.34 -5.76 -54.37
CA ALA A 14 -12.15 -6.20 -53.63
C ALA A 14 -12.52 -6.40 -52.18
N LEU A 15 -12.52 -7.68 -51.73
CA LEU A 15 -12.59 -8.01 -50.30
C LEU A 15 -11.25 -7.64 -49.61
N SER A 16 -11.27 -6.58 -48.85
CA SER A 16 -10.19 -6.25 -47.90
C SER A 16 -10.45 -6.99 -46.60
N THR A 17 -9.77 -8.06 -46.32
CA THR A 17 -9.74 -8.73 -45.02
C THR A 17 -8.89 -7.90 -44.06
N ALA A 18 -9.52 -7.05 -43.26
CA ALA A 18 -8.88 -6.42 -42.11
C ALA A 18 -8.69 -7.48 -41.03
N GLY A 19 -7.49 -7.99 -40.92
CA GLY A 19 -7.06 -8.84 -39.80
C GLY A 19 -6.99 -8.01 -38.52
N CYS A 20 -8.00 -8.12 -37.65
CA CYS A 20 -7.88 -7.68 -36.26
C CYS A 20 -6.95 -8.63 -35.52
N THR A 21 -5.69 -8.26 -35.38
CA THR A 21 -4.82 -8.86 -34.36
C THR A 21 -5.29 -8.32 -33.01
N ALA A 22 -6.08 -9.11 -32.29
CA ALA A 22 -6.35 -8.88 -30.88
C ALA A 22 -5.02 -9.03 -30.13
N GLY A 23 -4.38 -7.90 -29.86
CA GLY A 23 -3.27 -7.83 -28.91
C GLY A 23 -3.82 -8.18 -27.54
N THR A 24 -3.59 -9.40 -27.10
CA THR A 24 -3.82 -9.80 -25.71
C THR A 24 -2.78 -9.08 -24.89
N SER A 25 -3.13 -7.91 -24.37
CA SER A 25 -2.37 -7.28 -23.29
C SER A 25 -2.48 -8.20 -22.10
N ALA A 26 -1.42 -8.96 -21.83
CA ALA A 26 -1.26 -9.61 -20.54
C ALA A 26 -1.22 -8.52 -19.47
N THR A 27 -2.35 -8.24 -18.86
CA THR A 27 -2.40 -7.50 -17.59
C THR A 27 -1.69 -8.38 -16.60
N ASN A 28 -0.42 -8.04 -16.31
CA ASN A 28 0.26 -8.51 -15.13
C ASN A 28 -0.64 -8.15 -13.94
N GLY A 29 -1.27 -9.16 -13.37
CA GLY A 29 -2.08 -9.05 -12.16
C GLY A 29 -1.20 -8.80 -10.94
N ALA A 30 -0.52 -7.66 -10.90
CA ALA A 30 -0.17 -7.06 -9.63
C ALA A 30 -1.52 -6.64 -9.03
N SER A 31 -2.00 -7.39 -8.04
CA SER A 31 -3.10 -6.94 -7.17
C SER A 31 -2.71 -5.54 -6.72
N ALA A 32 -3.40 -4.52 -7.23
CA ALA A 32 -3.20 -3.16 -6.78
C ALA A 32 -3.51 -3.16 -5.29
N ALA A 33 -2.47 -3.12 -4.46
CA ALA A 33 -2.64 -3.01 -3.02
C ALA A 33 -3.52 -1.78 -2.79
N THR A 34 -4.63 -1.98 -2.10
CA THR A 34 -5.59 -0.89 -1.86
C THR A 34 -4.87 0.16 -1.02
N SER A 35 -4.52 1.29 -1.65
CA SER A 35 -3.89 2.41 -0.95
C SER A 35 -4.89 3.08 -0.04
N LEU A 36 -4.52 3.28 1.21
CA LEU A 36 -5.28 3.91 2.27
C LEU A 36 -4.69 5.27 2.62
N ALA A 37 -5.51 6.31 2.59
CA ALA A 37 -5.11 7.62 3.09
C ALA A 37 -5.06 7.60 4.62
N LEU A 38 -3.91 7.97 5.17
CA LEU A 38 -3.64 8.03 6.60
C LEU A 38 -3.03 9.38 6.95
N THR A 39 -3.35 9.90 8.09
CA THR A 39 -2.84 11.19 8.58
C THR A 39 -2.25 11.04 9.97
N VAL A 40 -1.06 11.59 10.18
CA VAL A 40 -0.45 11.77 11.51
C VAL A 40 -0.47 13.25 11.85
N THR A 41 -1.05 13.58 13.01
CA THR A 41 -1.05 14.95 13.56
C THR A 41 -0.06 15.02 14.69
N SER A 42 0.97 15.83 14.53
CA SER A 42 2.02 16.08 15.49
C SER A 42 2.06 17.55 15.90
N SER A 43 2.93 17.89 16.84
CA SER A 43 3.19 19.29 17.22
C SER A 43 3.72 20.15 16.06
N ASN A 44 4.36 19.52 15.06
CA ASN A 44 4.91 20.17 13.87
C ASN A 44 3.90 20.33 12.73
N GLY A 45 2.69 19.79 12.88
CA GLY A 45 1.64 19.87 11.87
C GLY A 45 1.00 18.52 11.51
N THR A 46 0.37 18.50 10.36
CA THR A 46 -0.37 17.35 9.86
C THR A 46 0.34 16.76 8.66
N HIS A 47 0.62 15.46 8.71
CA HIS A 47 1.39 14.71 7.71
C HIS A 47 0.53 13.63 7.08
N GLY A 48 0.35 13.71 5.75
CA GLY A 48 -0.45 12.74 4.98
C GLY A 48 0.41 11.63 4.38
N PHE A 49 -0.10 10.40 4.46
CA PHE A 49 0.52 9.20 3.89
C PHE A 49 -0.47 8.43 3.01
N GLN A 50 0.06 7.71 2.04
CA GLN A 50 -0.68 6.74 1.21
C GLN A 50 -0.06 5.37 1.47
N VAL A 51 -0.70 4.58 2.33
CA VAL A 51 -0.14 3.33 2.82
C VAL A 51 -0.90 2.12 2.29
N GLU A 52 -0.20 1.01 2.12
CA GLU A 52 -0.82 -0.28 1.88
C GLU A 52 -1.46 -0.78 3.19
N GLN A 53 -2.47 -1.60 3.11
CA GLN A 53 -3.11 -2.18 4.30
C GLN A 53 -2.89 -3.68 4.36
N ALA A 54 -2.33 -4.17 5.46
CA ALA A 54 -2.24 -5.58 5.81
C ALA A 54 -3.40 -5.96 6.77
N LYS A 55 -4.40 -6.68 6.29
CA LYS A 55 -5.61 -7.06 7.03
C LYS A 55 -5.57 -8.48 7.56
N SER A 56 -5.14 -9.42 6.73
CA SER A 56 -5.09 -10.83 7.07
C SER A 56 -3.79 -11.21 7.78
N ALA A 57 -3.79 -12.34 8.48
CA ALA A 57 -2.59 -12.87 9.13
C ALA A 57 -1.44 -13.06 8.14
N ALA A 58 -1.71 -13.57 6.94
CA ALA A 58 -0.69 -13.78 5.91
C ALA A 58 -0.11 -12.45 5.38
N GLU A 59 -0.93 -11.42 5.21
CA GLU A 59 -0.46 -10.08 4.81
C GLU A 59 0.37 -9.45 5.93
N GLN A 60 -0.05 -9.59 7.19
CA GLN A 60 0.68 -9.07 8.35
C GLN A 60 1.99 -9.82 8.58
N GLU A 61 2.03 -11.13 8.37
CA GLU A 61 3.26 -11.90 8.44
C GLU A 61 4.26 -11.47 7.36
N LYS A 62 3.79 -11.20 6.15
CA LYS A 62 4.64 -10.74 5.05
C LYS A 62 5.12 -9.29 5.25
N GLY A 63 4.22 -8.38 5.64
CA GLY A 63 4.52 -6.95 5.79
C GLY A 63 5.28 -6.38 4.59
N LEU A 64 6.31 -5.58 4.84
CA LEU A 64 7.20 -4.97 3.85
C LEU A 64 8.42 -5.84 3.50
N MET A 65 8.40 -7.14 3.77
CA MET A 65 9.47 -8.04 3.35
C MET A 65 9.76 -7.91 1.85
N PHE A 66 11.06 -7.97 1.51
CA PHE A 66 11.58 -7.90 0.13
C PHE A 66 11.35 -6.56 -0.59
N ARG A 67 10.87 -5.51 0.10
CA ARG A 67 10.61 -4.19 -0.48
C ARG A 67 11.83 -3.27 -0.32
N THR A 68 12.22 -2.64 -1.43
CA THR A 68 13.30 -1.65 -1.49
C THR A 68 12.83 -0.27 -1.94
N ASP A 69 11.57 -0.17 -2.35
CA ASP A 69 10.94 0.97 -3.01
C ASP A 69 9.88 1.65 -2.14
N ILE A 70 10.16 1.84 -0.85
CA ILE A 70 9.22 2.48 0.09
C ILE A 70 9.26 4.00 -0.11
N PRO A 71 8.17 4.62 -0.60
CA PRO A 71 8.11 6.07 -0.79
C PRO A 71 8.16 6.83 0.54
N ASP A 72 8.61 8.08 0.52
CA ASP A 72 8.66 8.93 1.71
C ASP A 72 7.29 9.19 2.35
N ASN A 73 6.21 9.16 1.55
CA ASN A 73 4.82 9.29 2.01
C ASN A 73 4.05 7.97 1.92
N GLY A 74 4.74 6.85 1.74
CA GLY A 74 4.19 5.49 1.70
C GLY A 74 4.52 4.69 2.94
N GLY A 75 4.08 3.43 2.94
CA GLY A 75 4.30 2.48 4.02
C GLY A 75 3.23 1.42 4.08
N MET A 76 3.08 0.77 5.22
CA MET A 76 2.05 -0.24 5.43
C MET A 76 1.38 -0.08 6.79
N LEU A 77 0.04 -0.16 6.79
CA LEU A 77 -0.78 -0.18 8.00
C LEU A 77 -1.26 -1.60 8.27
N PHE A 78 -0.88 -2.16 9.40
CA PHE A 78 -1.36 -3.42 9.95
C PHE A 78 -2.60 -3.12 10.79
N TRP A 79 -3.78 -3.32 10.19
CA TRP A 79 -5.05 -3.03 10.85
C TRP A 79 -6.20 -3.89 10.28
N PRO A 80 -7.03 -4.54 11.16
CA PRO A 80 -6.94 -4.56 12.62
C PRO A 80 -5.66 -5.28 13.11
N TYR A 81 -5.23 -4.95 14.32
CA TYR A 81 -4.20 -5.72 15.01
C TYR A 81 -4.72 -6.18 16.38
N PRO A 82 -4.73 -7.49 16.65
CA PRO A 82 -4.28 -8.58 15.77
C PRO A 82 -5.22 -8.78 14.55
N PRO A 83 -4.76 -9.51 13.51
CA PRO A 83 -5.49 -9.64 12.23
C PRO A 83 -6.85 -10.33 12.35
N GLU A 84 -7.05 -11.19 13.35
CA GLU A 84 -8.33 -11.80 13.66
C GLU A 84 -9.32 -10.83 14.31
N GLY A 85 -8.88 -9.61 14.62
CA GLY A 85 -9.66 -8.63 15.37
C GLY A 85 -9.76 -8.93 16.86
N GLY A 86 -10.63 -8.20 17.56
CA GLY A 86 -10.84 -8.34 18.99
C GLY A 86 -10.07 -7.31 19.83
N ALA A 87 -9.74 -7.67 21.07
CA ALA A 87 -9.03 -6.76 21.97
C ALA A 87 -7.59 -6.52 21.52
N PRO A 88 -7.08 -5.29 21.71
CA PRO A 88 -5.67 -4.96 21.46
C PRO A 88 -4.73 -5.93 22.18
N LYS A 89 -3.60 -6.25 21.54
CA LYS A 89 -2.56 -7.15 22.06
C LYS A 89 -1.18 -6.49 21.99
N ILE A 90 -0.25 -6.98 22.80
CA ILE A 90 1.16 -6.62 22.66
C ILE A 90 1.63 -7.14 21.29
N ALA A 91 2.15 -6.24 20.46
CA ALA A 91 2.74 -6.56 19.18
C ALA A 91 4.23 -6.87 19.34
N ASN A 92 4.74 -7.81 18.53
CA ASN A 92 6.16 -8.07 18.37
C ASN A 92 6.44 -8.06 16.85
N PHE A 93 7.29 -7.14 16.44
CA PHE A 93 7.73 -6.99 15.05
C PHE A 93 9.20 -7.39 14.92
N TRP A 94 9.69 -7.51 13.72
CA TRP A 94 11.06 -7.86 13.37
C TRP A 94 11.38 -7.34 11.98
N MET A 95 12.65 -7.36 11.59
CA MET A 95 13.09 -6.94 10.25
C MET A 95 13.48 -8.13 9.35
N LYS A 96 12.93 -9.33 9.61
CA LYS A 96 13.18 -10.52 8.80
C LYS A 96 12.88 -10.25 7.33
N ASN A 97 13.80 -10.60 6.43
CA ASN A 97 13.67 -10.41 4.98
C ASN A 97 13.35 -8.97 4.55
N THR A 98 13.60 -7.98 5.41
CA THR A 98 13.29 -6.56 5.15
C THR A 98 14.57 -5.79 4.86
N PRO A 99 14.87 -5.49 3.58
CA PRO A 99 16.14 -4.89 3.16
C PRO A 99 16.25 -3.39 3.43
N SER A 100 15.12 -2.71 3.65
CA SER A 100 15.06 -1.27 3.90
C SER A 100 14.89 -0.99 5.41
N PRO A 101 15.55 0.02 5.98
CA PRO A 101 15.27 0.45 7.34
C PRO A 101 13.83 0.96 7.45
N LEU A 102 13.18 0.70 8.58
CA LEU A 102 11.80 1.12 8.84
C LEU A 102 11.67 1.88 10.16
N ASP A 103 10.74 2.82 10.21
CA ASP A 103 10.16 3.31 11.45
C ASP A 103 8.89 2.49 11.74
N ILE A 104 8.88 1.76 12.86
CA ILE A 104 7.75 0.93 13.28
C ILE A 104 6.99 1.67 14.37
N ILE A 105 5.78 2.13 14.03
CA ILE A 105 4.94 3.00 14.86
C ILE A 105 3.80 2.17 15.43
N PHE A 106 3.81 1.93 16.73
CA PHE A 106 2.77 1.19 17.46
C PHE A 106 1.65 2.13 17.89
N ILE A 107 0.38 1.78 17.56
CA ILE A 107 -0.77 2.69 17.68
C ILE A 107 -1.82 2.05 18.60
N ARG A 108 -2.22 2.76 19.66
CA ARG A 108 -3.30 2.36 20.56
C ARG A 108 -4.65 2.30 19.85
N ALA A 109 -5.60 1.62 20.43
CA ALA A 109 -6.95 1.53 19.89
C ALA A 109 -7.64 2.90 19.73
N ASP A 110 -7.29 3.89 20.53
CA ASP A 110 -7.79 5.25 20.39
C ASP A 110 -7.11 6.04 19.26
N GLY A 111 -6.01 5.54 18.67
CA GLY A 111 -5.25 6.15 17.58
C GLY A 111 -4.08 7.00 18.04
N THR A 112 -3.75 7.02 19.32
CA THR A 112 -2.52 7.68 19.78
C THR A 112 -1.31 6.76 19.59
N ILE A 113 -0.16 7.33 19.26
CA ILE A 113 1.10 6.59 19.14
C ILE A 113 1.55 6.14 20.53
N ALA A 114 1.70 4.84 20.73
CA ALA A 114 2.19 4.25 21.97
C ALA A 114 3.72 4.26 22.04
N ARG A 115 4.35 3.88 20.92
CA ARG A 115 5.80 3.76 20.79
C ARG A 115 6.23 3.87 19.35
N ILE A 116 7.46 4.38 19.12
CA ILE A 116 8.13 4.37 17.83
C ILE A 116 9.46 3.64 17.97
N ALA A 117 9.68 2.60 17.15
CA ALA A 117 11.00 2.03 16.94
C ALA A 117 11.59 2.65 15.67
N GLU A 118 12.44 3.65 15.84
CA GLU A 118 13.03 4.41 14.75
C GLU A 118 14.18 3.64 14.09
N ASN A 119 14.28 3.73 12.77
CA ASN A 119 15.36 3.17 11.96
C ASN A 119 15.67 1.70 12.30
N ALA A 120 14.63 0.86 12.44
CA ALA A 120 14.82 -0.57 12.67
C ALA A 120 15.80 -1.16 11.64
N VAL A 121 16.78 -1.90 12.14
CA VAL A 121 17.93 -2.35 11.34
C VAL A 121 17.51 -3.42 10.34
N PRO A 122 17.81 -3.26 9.04
CA PRO A 122 17.50 -4.27 8.03
C PRO A 122 17.99 -5.66 8.41
N TYR A 123 17.16 -6.67 8.14
CA TYR A 123 17.44 -8.09 8.41
C TYR A 123 17.67 -8.48 9.90
N ASP A 124 17.47 -7.57 10.84
CA ASP A 124 17.51 -7.91 12.27
C ASP A 124 16.25 -8.68 12.67
N GLU A 125 16.42 -9.90 13.17
CA GLU A 125 15.31 -10.74 13.64
C GLU A 125 15.06 -10.60 15.15
N THR A 126 15.76 -9.68 15.83
CA THR A 126 15.49 -9.37 17.24
C THR A 126 14.08 -8.81 17.40
N PRO A 127 13.24 -9.36 18.30
CA PRO A 127 11.90 -8.88 18.51
C PRO A 127 11.86 -7.41 18.93
N ILE A 128 11.01 -6.64 18.26
CA ILE A 128 10.71 -5.23 18.55
C ILE A 128 9.30 -5.17 19.16
N PRO A 129 9.16 -5.15 20.51
CA PRO A 129 7.86 -5.16 21.15
C PRO A 129 7.22 -3.78 21.17
N SER A 130 5.87 -3.72 21.12
CA SER A 130 5.10 -2.49 21.35
C SER A 130 5.20 -1.98 22.79
N GLY A 131 5.52 -2.87 23.75
CA GLY A 131 5.59 -2.56 25.19
C GLY A 131 4.22 -2.56 25.88
N GLU A 132 3.15 -2.30 25.16
CA GLU A 132 1.75 -2.30 25.64
C GLU A 132 0.80 -2.82 24.55
N PRO A 133 -0.47 -3.15 24.89
CA PRO A 133 -1.47 -3.55 23.90
C PRO A 133 -1.76 -2.45 22.89
N VAL A 134 -1.74 -2.78 21.59
CA VAL A 134 -1.99 -1.87 20.47
C VAL A 134 -3.07 -2.41 19.54
N GLY A 135 -3.76 -1.52 18.84
CA GLY A 135 -4.84 -1.85 17.90
C GLY A 135 -4.43 -1.74 16.42
N ALA A 136 -3.27 -1.13 16.15
CA ALA A 136 -2.68 -1.04 14.82
C ALA A 136 -1.17 -0.86 14.91
N VAL A 137 -0.46 -1.14 13.79
CA VAL A 137 0.96 -0.81 13.62
C VAL A 137 1.14 -0.18 12.25
N LEU A 138 1.94 0.88 12.17
CA LEU A 138 2.27 1.59 10.94
C LEU A 138 3.77 1.48 10.69
N GLU A 139 4.15 0.90 9.55
CA GLU A 139 5.53 0.89 9.07
C GLU A 139 5.72 2.00 8.04
N LEU A 140 6.70 2.86 8.26
CA LEU A 140 7.15 3.89 7.35
C LEU A 140 8.62 3.66 6.99
N LYS A 141 9.09 4.34 5.96
CA LYS A 141 10.52 4.38 5.63
C LYS A 141 11.32 4.90 6.83
N GLY A 142 12.46 4.27 7.13
CA GLY A 142 13.30 4.62 8.28
C GLY A 142 13.74 6.09 8.29
N GLY A 143 13.69 6.72 9.46
CA GLY A 143 14.00 8.13 9.68
C GLY A 143 12.86 9.09 9.33
N ARG A 144 11.72 8.58 8.84
CA ARG A 144 10.61 9.44 8.42
C ARG A 144 9.89 10.08 9.61
N ALA A 145 9.73 9.35 10.70
CA ALA A 145 9.14 9.89 11.93
C ALA A 145 9.95 11.07 12.46
N ALA A 146 11.25 10.90 12.61
CA ALA A 146 12.14 11.96 13.08
C ALA A 146 12.15 13.20 12.15
N ALA A 147 12.21 12.96 10.81
CA ALA A 147 12.21 14.05 9.82
C ALA A 147 10.94 14.91 9.86
N LEU A 148 9.81 14.34 10.27
CA LEU A 148 8.51 15.03 10.39
C LEU A 148 8.19 15.48 11.82
N GLY A 149 9.04 15.16 12.80
CA GLY A 149 8.78 15.43 14.22
C GLY A 149 7.56 14.69 14.76
N ILE A 150 7.35 13.46 14.27
CA ILE A 150 6.31 12.57 14.78
C ILE A 150 6.85 11.90 16.04
N ASN A 151 6.07 11.93 17.13
CA ASN A 151 6.47 11.47 18.45
C ASN A 151 5.42 10.55 19.08
N GLU A 152 5.81 9.85 20.11
CA GLU A 152 4.87 9.15 20.99
C GLU A 152 3.85 10.11 21.58
N GLY A 153 2.56 9.72 21.63
CA GLY A 153 1.44 10.55 21.99
C GLY A 153 0.75 11.28 20.83
N ASP A 154 1.38 11.39 19.67
CA ASP A 154 0.77 11.99 18.48
C ASP A 154 -0.42 11.17 17.98
N LYS A 155 -1.28 11.78 17.15
CA LYS A 155 -2.54 11.19 16.70
C LYS A 155 -2.44 10.66 15.28
N VAL A 156 -2.84 9.42 15.10
CA VAL A 156 -2.96 8.78 13.78
C VAL A 156 -4.44 8.54 13.45
N THR A 157 -4.85 8.93 12.25
CA THR A 157 -6.21 8.74 11.74
C THR A 157 -6.20 8.18 10.33
N TRP A 158 -7.18 7.33 10.00
CA TRP A 158 -7.39 6.76 8.66
C TRP A 158 -8.85 6.45 8.42
N THR A 159 -9.23 6.26 7.16
CA THR A 159 -10.60 5.92 6.78
C THR A 159 -10.92 4.47 7.18
N GLY A 160 -12.08 4.28 7.83
CA GLY A 160 -12.57 2.94 8.21
C GLY A 160 -12.23 2.52 9.64
N LYS A 161 -11.61 3.42 10.42
CA LYS A 161 -11.37 3.19 11.84
C LYS A 161 -12.65 3.36 12.67
#